data_b9052c1810cf170d996286dee2bea816
#
_entry.id   b9052c1810cf170d996286dee2bea816
#
_cell.length_a   1.000
_cell.length_b   1.000
_cell.length_c   1.000
_cell.angle_alpha   90.00
_cell.angle_beta   90.00
_cell.angle_gamma   90.00
#
_symmetry.space_group_name_H-M   'P 1'
#
loop_
_entity.id
_entity.type
_entity.pdbx_description
1 polymer ?
#
loop_
_entity_poly.entity_id
_entity_poly.type
_entity_poly.pdbx_seq_one_letter_code
_entity_poly.pdbx_strand_id
1 'polypeptide(L)'
;SNSKLTYEESSKDYKDKFNNIIKKQINHLINEIDRSESVDDKMIGCSAIIIAGLSFQDKENYLNYGLNLLKKIINFSFDQDGFPKSRNFRQLFFYLKYLVLIREWLKESQNEIPEYINEIIFHLGNAYNFVWQSIKQPLLFNGNHETGHSDFDRYLEKYGYKFNNKLNFMGGYAILKNKNFALVMDLGSSPEKKFSANYQSGSLSFEFLYKNQKIICNSGYFQKQNHQLNQISKSSANHSTLVVDNRSSTKLKKNLSGISKVERGSKILKKKIFTEKNYWNINGSHDGYLKEYGIIHEREIEFLSDAFKLIGQDKLIKKRNFKSSNFEIRFHFLPNIKITKTQDTRSILIELENSGWRFFCKNHNIHIETGLYFGEKNSFTENQNIFISGITQNEDQIIKWEIEKIA
;
A
#
# COMPACT_ATOMS: atom_id res chain seq x y z
N SER A 1 29.64 -11.68 4.67
CA SER A 1 30.80 -11.23 5.47
C SER A 1 31.88 -12.30 5.56
N ASN A 2 31.57 -13.56 5.86
CA ASN A 2 32.58 -14.62 5.93
C ASN A 2 33.19 -14.95 4.56
N SER A 3 32.44 -14.86 3.47
CA SER A 3 32.94 -15.09 2.10
C SER A 3 33.99 -14.07 1.66
N LYS A 4 33.95 -12.82 2.15
CA LYS A 4 34.96 -11.80 1.82
C LYS A 4 36.32 -12.15 2.40
N LEU A 5 36.37 -12.49 3.70
CA LEU A 5 37.60 -12.91 4.38
C LEU A 5 38.18 -14.17 3.72
N THR A 6 37.36 -15.18 3.46
CA THR A 6 37.79 -16.41 2.78
C THR A 6 38.32 -16.17 1.39
N TYR A 7 37.71 -15.22 0.62
CA TYR A 7 38.17 -14.88 -0.73
C TYR A 7 39.50 -14.14 -0.71
N GLU A 8 39.66 -13.11 0.15
CA GLU A 8 40.87 -12.29 0.20
C GLU A 8 42.12 -13.10 0.57
N GLU A 9 41.99 -14.06 1.50
CA GLU A 9 43.08 -14.91 2.00
C GLU A 9 43.32 -16.17 1.14
N SER A 10 42.50 -16.41 0.11
CA SER A 10 42.54 -17.65 -0.69
C SER A 10 43.60 -17.64 -1.77
N SER A 11 44.00 -18.84 -2.21
CA SER A 11 44.88 -19.06 -3.33
C SER A 11 44.32 -18.49 -4.65
N LYS A 12 45.18 -18.18 -5.61
CA LYS A 12 44.77 -17.73 -6.95
C LYS A 12 43.82 -18.73 -7.63
N ASP A 13 44.13 -20.03 -7.54
CA ASP A 13 43.28 -21.08 -8.11
C ASP A 13 41.86 -21.08 -7.54
N TYR A 14 41.71 -20.88 -6.25
CA TYR A 14 40.40 -20.73 -5.63
C TYR A 14 39.65 -19.49 -6.14
N LYS A 15 40.33 -18.34 -6.23
CA LYS A 15 39.74 -17.09 -6.74
C LYS A 15 39.26 -17.24 -8.17
N ASP A 16 40.07 -17.87 -9.02
CA ASP A 16 39.74 -18.11 -10.44
C ASP A 16 38.54 -19.06 -10.57
N LYS A 17 38.47 -20.14 -9.78
CA LYS A 17 37.35 -21.06 -9.77
C LYS A 17 36.07 -20.36 -9.28
N PHE A 18 36.18 -19.60 -8.18
CA PHE A 18 35.04 -18.85 -7.62
C PHE A 18 34.48 -17.85 -8.65
N ASN A 19 35.34 -17.03 -9.22
CA ASN A 19 34.97 -16.04 -10.24
C ASN A 19 34.32 -16.70 -11.46
N ASN A 20 34.82 -17.85 -11.92
CA ASN A 20 34.22 -18.60 -13.02
C ASN A 20 32.84 -19.14 -12.70
N ILE A 21 32.59 -19.56 -11.44
CA ILE A 21 31.27 -20.01 -10.99
C ILE A 21 30.30 -18.82 -11.00
N ILE A 22 30.70 -17.67 -10.44
CA ILE A 22 29.85 -16.46 -10.42
C ILE A 22 29.51 -16.01 -11.86
N LYS A 23 30.48 -15.97 -12.76
CA LYS A 23 30.24 -15.63 -14.17
C LYS A 23 29.24 -16.57 -14.84
N LYS A 24 29.36 -17.89 -14.62
CA LYS A 24 28.40 -18.87 -15.15
C LYS A 24 26.97 -18.60 -14.58
N GLN A 25 26.86 -18.28 -13.29
CA GLN A 25 25.56 -17.94 -12.69
C GLN A 25 24.96 -16.65 -13.25
N ILE A 26 25.78 -15.61 -13.47
CA ILE A 26 25.32 -14.36 -14.08
C ILE A 26 24.87 -14.57 -15.53
N ASN A 27 25.62 -15.34 -16.32
CA ASN A 27 25.23 -15.67 -17.71
C ASN A 27 23.91 -16.47 -17.73
N HIS A 28 23.74 -17.44 -16.82
CA HIS A 28 22.48 -18.15 -16.66
C HIS A 28 21.35 -17.20 -16.28
N LEU A 29 21.56 -16.30 -15.32
CA LEU A 29 20.58 -15.30 -14.91
C LEU A 29 20.16 -14.39 -16.08
N ILE A 30 21.11 -13.91 -16.90
CA ILE A 30 20.83 -13.10 -18.08
C ILE A 30 19.91 -13.85 -19.07
N ASN A 31 20.15 -15.14 -19.28
CA ASN A 31 19.34 -15.97 -20.18
C ASN A 31 17.92 -16.25 -19.65
N GLU A 32 17.73 -16.27 -18.33
CA GLU A 32 16.47 -16.66 -17.71
C GLU A 32 15.62 -15.46 -17.20
N ILE A 33 16.21 -14.28 -17.02
CA ILE A 33 15.56 -13.14 -16.34
C ILE A 33 14.29 -12.68 -17.04
N ASP A 34 14.23 -12.78 -18.36
CA ASP A 34 13.05 -12.38 -19.13
C ASP A 34 11.86 -13.33 -18.93
N ARG A 35 12.11 -14.57 -18.54
CA ARG A 35 11.08 -15.60 -18.26
C ARG A 35 10.34 -15.35 -16.95
N SER A 36 10.92 -14.60 -16.02
CA SER A 36 10.24 -14.27 -14.76
C SER A 36 9.02 -13.40 -15.00
N GLU A 37 7.87 -13.79 -14.45
CA GLU A 37 6.66 -12.94 -14.42
C GLU A 37 6.75 -11.87 -13.31
N SER A 38 7.62 -12.06 -12.32
CA SER A 38 7.79 -11.18 -11.18
C SER A 38 8.73 -10.03 -11.52
N VAL A 39 8.21 -8.81 -11.50
CA VAL A 39 9.03 -7.61 -11.71
C VAL A 39 9.98 -7.38 -10.53
N ASP A 40 9.59 -7.78 -9.32
CA ASP A 40 10.43 -7.70 -8.12
C ASP A 40 11.66 -8.61 -8.28
N ASP A 41 11.49 -9.85 -8.81
CA ASP A 41 12.59 -10.77 -9.08
C ASP A 41 13.51 -10.23 -10.21
N LYS A 42 12.91 -9.62 -11.23
CA LYS A 42 13.70 -8.94 -12.30
C LYS A 42 14.55 -7.80 -11.73
N MET A 43 14.04 -7.04 -10.76
CA MET A 43 14.80 -5.98 -10.11
C MET A 43 15.99 -6.51 -9.31
N ILE A 44 15.78 -7.61 -8.55
CA ILE A 44 16.87 -8.28 -7.82
C ILE A 44 17.92 -8.81 -8.79
N GLY A 45 17.50 -9.54 -9.83
CA GLY A 45 18.40 -10.08 -10.85
C GLY A 45 19.16 -8.99 -11.62
N CYS A 46 18.47 -7.90 -11.98
CA CYS A 46 19.09 -6.73 -12.61
C CYS A 46 20.19 -6.13 -11.72
N SER A 47 19.92 -5.97 -10.42
CA SER A 47 20.89 -5.45 -9.46
C SER A 47 22.12 -6.37 -9.33
N ALA A 48 21.91 -7.71 -9.35
CA ALA A 48 22.98 -8.68 -9.34
C ALA A 48 23.86 -8.61 -10.61
N ILE A 49 23.26 -8.40 -11.77
CA ILE A 49 23.97 -8.24 -13.05
C ILE A 49 24.79 -6.94 -13.03
N ILE A 50 24.24 -5.83 -12.54
CA ILE A 50 24.93 -4.53 -12.46
C ILE A 50 26.14 -4.64 -11.53
N ILE A 51 25.99 -5.19 -10.31
CA ILE A 51 27.11 -5.33 -9.38
C ILE A 51 28.19 -6.29 -9.92
N ALA A 52 27.82 -7.32 -10.66
CA ALA A 52 28.78 -8.20 -11.34
C ALA A 52 29.56 -7.43 -12.41
N GLY A 53 28.89 -6.59 -13.23
CA GLY A 53 29.55 -5.73 -14.23
C GLY A 53 30.52 -4.72 -13.61
N LEU A 54 30.21 -4.23 -12.42
CA LEU A 54 31.11 -3.34 -11.65
C LEU A 54 32.28 -4.09 -11.00
N SER A 55 32.11 -5.38 -10.68
CA SER A 55 33.11 -6.20 -9.97
C SER A 55 34.06 -6.90 -10.90
N PHE A 56 33.66 -7.31 -12.10
CA PHE A 56 34.47 -7.98 -13.10
C PHE A 56 34.85 -6.98 -14.19
N GLN A 57 36.11 -6.55 -14.24
CA GLN A 57 36.62 -5.66 -15.28
C GLN A 57 36.37 -6.29 -16.66
N ASP A 58 35.53 -5.66 -17.44
CA ASP A 58 34.51 -6.23 -18.25
C ASP A 58 34.88 -6.57 -19.68
N LYS A 59 34.98 -7.82 -20.01
CA LYS A 59 34.85 -8.28 -21.39
C LYS A 59 33.43 -8.65 -21.82
N GLU A 60 32.45 -8.72 -20.87
CA GLU A 60 31.16 -9.36 -21.10
C GLU A 60 29.97 -8.40 -21.07
N ASN A 61 30.22 -7.09 -20.96
CA ASN A 61 29.20 -6.03 -21.07
C ASN A 61 28.01 -6.16 -20.10
N TYR A 62 28.22 -6.80 -18.94
CA TYR A 62 27.18 -6.99 -17.92
C TYR A 62 26.60 -5.66 -17.43
N LEU A 63 27.44 -4.65 -17.23
CA LEU A 63 27.00 -3.34 -16.75
C LEU A 63 26.01 -2.70 -17.72
N ASN A 64 26.36 -2.63 -19.02
CA ASN A 64 25.47 -2.04 -20.02
C ASN A 64 24.17 -2.83 -20.19
N TYR A 65 24.24 -4.17 -20.14
CA TYR A 65 23.04 -5.01 -20.15
C TYR A 65 22.16 -4.73 -18.94
N GLY A 66 22.74 -4.70 -17.73
CA GLY A 66 22.03 -4.44 -16.49
C GLY A 66 21.38 -3.06 -16.46
N LEU A 67 22.08 -2.00 -16.90
CA LEU A 67 21.53 -0.65 -16.96
C LEU A 67 20.40 -0.53 -17.99
N ASN A 68 20.52 -1.18 -19.15
CA ASN A 68 19.43 -1.24 -20.14
C ASN A 68 18.19 -1.99 -19.60
N LEU A 69 18.41 -3.09 -18.89
CA LEU A 69 17.33 -3.84 -18.24
C LEU A 69 16.66 -3.00 -17.14
N LEU A 70 17.45 -2.30 -16.32
CA LEU A 70 16.95 -1.40 -15.28
C LEU A 70 16.03 -0.32 -15.88
N LYS A 71 16.43 0.30 -16.98
CA LYS A 71 15.62 1.29 -17.70
C LYS A 71 14.28 0.72 -18.17
N LYS A 72 14.29 -0.54 -18.68
CA LYS A 72 13.04 -1.24 -19.08
C LYS A 72 12.13 -1.50 -17.85
N ILE A 73 12.70 -1.96 -16.72
CA ILE A 73 11.98 -2.22 -15.49
C ILE A 73 11.32 -0.93 -14.96
N ILE A 74 12.06 0.19 -14.96
CA ILE A 74 11.56 1.50 -14.52
C ILE A 74 10.37 1.93 -15.38
N ASN A 75 10.51 1.96 -16.70
CA ASN A 75 9.46 2.38 -17.63
C ASN A 75 8.21 1.51 -17.55
N PHE A 76 8.37 0.22 -17.24
CA PHE A 76 7.26 -0.70 -17.07
C PHE A 76 6.53 -0.49 -15.75
N SER A 77 7.25 -0.29 -14.64
CA SER A 77 6.74 -0.41 -13.27
C SER A 77 6.12 0.85 -12.69
N PHE A 78 6.56 2.04 -13.15
CA PHE A 78 6.17 3.30 -12.56
C PHE A 78 5.28 4.14 -13.48
N ASP A 79 4.43 4.97 -12.88
CA ASP A 79 3.68 6.02 -13.58
C ASP A 79 4.56 7.28 -13.79
N GLN A 80 3.96 8.33 -14.30
CA GLN A 80 4.66 9.59 -14.60
C GLN A 80 5.13 10.33 -13.33
N ASP A 81 4.47 10.10 -12.20
CA ASP A 81 4.83 10.68 -10.90
C ASP A 81 5.86 9.81 -10.16
N GLY A 82 6.32 8.72 -10.77
CA GLY A 82 7.23 7.75 -10.17
C GLY A 82 6.58 6.86 -9.12
N PHE A 83 5.26 6.78 -9.06
CA PHE A 83 4.59 5.86 -8.16
C PHE A 83 4.43 4.48 -8.82
N PRO A 84 4.54 3.35 -8.06
CA PRO A 84 4.32 2.03 -8.64
C PRO A 84 2.93 1.90 -9.24
N LYS A 85 2.83 1.44 -10.51
CA LYS A 85 1.55 1.16 -11.18
C LYS A 85 0.70 0.11 -10.48
N SER A 86 1.33 -0.70 -9.61
CA SER A 86 0.64 -1.63 -8.69
C SER A 86 -0.06 -0.94 -7.54
N ARG A 87 0.26 0.32 -7.25
CA ARG A 87 -0.16 1.10 -6.09
C ARG A 87 0.28 0.49 -4.75
N ASN A 88 1.31 -0.35 -4.74
CA ASN A 88 1.80 -1.09 -3.58
C ASN A 88 2.92 -0.32 -2.88
N PHE A 89 2.71 0.09 -1.60
CA PHE A 89 3.70 0.82 -0.82
C PHE A 89 4.96 0.00 -0.54
N ARG A 90 4.81 -1.31 -0.26
CA ARG A 90 5.96 -2.19 -0.04
C ARG A 90 6.86 -2.24 -1.29
N GLN A 91 6.25 -2.25 -2.47
CA GLN A 91 6.98 -2.23 -3.73
C GLN A 91 7.70 -0.90 -3.96
N LEU A 92 7.07 0.24 -3.59
CA LEU A 92 7.72 1.55 -3.59
C LEU A 92 9.03 1.55 -2.78
N PHE A 93 8.98 1.05 -1.53
CA PHE A 93 10.15 0.99 -0.65
C PHE A 93 11.24 0.06 -1.19
N PHE A 94 10.83 -1.09 -1.72
CA PHE A 94 11.70 -2.08 -2.32
C PHE A 94 12.48 -1.50 -3.50
N TYR A 95 11.80 -0.85 -4.45
CA TYR A 95 12.46 -0.26 -5.62
C TYR A 95 13.37 0.90 -5.25
N LEU A 96 12.92 1.81 -4.39
CA LEU A 96 13.76 2.93 -3.95
C LEU A 96 15.07 2.43 -3.32
N LYS A 97 14.99 1.38 -2.48
CA LYS A 97 16.17 0.78 -1.87
C LYS A 97 17.17 0.27 -2.92
N TYR A 98 16.71 -0.50 -3.91
CA TYR A 98 17.60 -1.05 -4.93
C TYR A 98 18.18 0.03 -5.85
N LEU A 99 17.39 1.02 -6.23
CA LEU A 99 17.85 2.14 -7.05
C LEU A 99 18.90 2.99 -6.34
N VAL A 100 18.71 3.28 -5.06
CA VAL A 100 19.72 3.98 -4.25
C VAL A 100 21.00 3.14 -4.14
N LEU A 101 20.90 1.83 -3.89
CA LEU A 101 22.06 0.93 -3.86
C LEU A 101 22.81 0.92 -5.19
N ILE A 102 22.11 0.79 -6.32
CA ILE A 102 22.73 0.79 -7.67
C ILE A 102 23.44 2.12 -7.91
N ARG A 103 22.81 3.25 -7.57
CA ARG A 103 23.40 4.56 -7.73
C ARG A 103 24.70 4.71 -6.92
N GLU A 104 24.67 4.28 -5.64
CA GLU A 104 25.89 4.36 -4.79
C GLU A 104 26.98 3.40 -5.29
N TRP A 105 26.67 2.21 -5.78
CA TRP A 105 27.66 1.30 -6.40
C TRP A 105 28.31 1.91 -7.64
N LEU A 106 27.53 2.56 -8.53
CA LEU A 106 28.05 3.27 -9.69
C LEU A 106 29.01 4.40 -9.26
N LYS A 107 28.61 5.18 -8.26
CA LYS A 107 29.40 6.27 -7.70
C LYS A 107 30.72 5.76 -7.09
N GLU A 108 30.66 4.74 -6.23
CA GLU A 108 31.83 4.16 -5.56
C GLU A 108 32.83 3.53 -6.57
N SER A 109 32.32 2.97 -7.65
CA SER A 109 33.14 2.41 -8.74
C SER A 109 33.58 3.44 -9.79
N GLN A 110 33.31 4.74 -9.56
CA GLN A 110 33.65 5.85 -10.47
C GLN A 110 33.08 5.73 -11.89
N ASN A 111 31.92 5.04 -12.00
CA ASN A 111 31.18 4.97 -13.25
C ASN A 111 30.19 6.13 -13.37
N GLU A 112 29.88 6.49 -14.63
CA GLU A 112 28.85 7.47 -14.93
C GLU A 112 27.48 6.98 -14.39
N ILE A 113 26.73 7.88 -13.73
CA ILE A 113 25.38 7.61 -13.26
C ILE A 113 24.39 8.09 -14.32
N PRO A 114 23.66 7.19 -15.00
CA PRO A 114 22.67 7.61 -15.98
C PRO A 114 21.59 8.51 -15.37
N GLU A 115 21.22 9.60 -16.06
CA GLU A 115 20.29 10.61 -15.56
C GLU A 115 18.95 10.02 -15.14
N TYR A 116 18.41 9.05 -15.88
CA TYR A 116 17.14 8.39 -15.53
C TYR A 116 17.14 7.73 -14.14
N ILE A 117 18.33 7.36 -13.59
CA ILE A 117 18.45 6.83 -12.22
C ILE A 117 18.25 7.95 -11.21
N ASN A 118 18.84 9.12 -11.44
CA ASN A 118 18.65 10.27 -10.57
C ASN A 118 17.18 10.74 -10.59
N GLU A 119 16.57 10.82 -11.76
CA GLU A 119 15.18 11.19 -11.95
C GLU A 119 14.23 10.25 -11.19
N ILE A 120 14.36 8.94 -11.39
CA ILE A 120 13.46 7.98 -10.74
C ILE A 120 13.68 7.94 -9.22
N ILE A 121 14.90 8.08 -8.72
CA ILE A 121 15.18 8.18 -7.27
C ILE A 121 14.51 9.44 -6.69
N PHE A 122 14.55 10.57 -7.40
CA PHE A 122 13.87 11.79 -6.97
C PHE A 122 12.36 11.59 -6.85
N HIS A 123 11.71 11.03 -7.86
CA HIS A 123 10.26 10.77 -7.84
C HIS A 123 9.86 9.74 -6.78
N LEU A 124 10.54 8.59 -6.73
CA LEU A 124 10.27 7.56 -5.71
C LEU A 124 10.59 8.06 -4.29
N GLY A 125 11.62 8.88 -4.13
CA GLY A 125 11.96 9.48 -2.85
C GLY A 125 10.88 10.44 -2.35
N ASN A 126 10.31 11.25 -3.24
CA ASN A 126 9.18 12.11 -2.91
C ASN A 126 7.92 11.29 -2.58
N ALA A 127 7.67 10.19 -3.29
CA ALA A 127 6.59 9.27 -2.97
C ALA A 127 6.84 8.55 -1.62
N TYR A 128 8.08 8.18 -1.31
CA TYR A 128 8.49 7.64 -0.02
C TYR A 128 8.27 8.64 1.13
N ASN A 129 8.64 9.90 0.92
CA ASN A 129 8.35 10.98 1.87
C ASN A 129 6.85 11.14 2.09
N PHE A 130 6.05 11.09 1.02
CA PHE A 130 4.59 11.20 1.07
C PHE A 130 3.94 10.11 1.92
N VAL A 131 4.30 8.84 1.72
CA VAL A 131 3.63 7.70 2.38
C VAL A 131 4.27 7.26 3.70
N TRP A 132 5.53 7.62 3.95
CA TRP A 132 6.26 7.15 5.15
C TRP A 132 6.86 8.28 5.97
N GLN A 133 7.86 9.03 5.43
CA GLN A 133 8.64 9.96 6.24
C GLN A 133 7.80 11.06 6.89
N SER A 134 6.69 11.39 6.26
CA SER A 134 5.78 12.42 6.74
C SER A 134 4.80 11.96 7.81
N ILE A 135 4.60 10.64 7.95
CA ILE A 135 3.61 10.02 8.86
C ILE A 135 4.32 9.21 9.94
N LYS A 136 5.45 8.56 9.61
CA LYS A 136 6.23 7.67 10.48
C LYS A 136 5.43 6.49 11.05
N GLN A 137 4.33 6.11 10.35
CA GLN A 137 3.50 4.95 10.64
C GLN A 137 3.25 4.16 9.36
N PRO A 138 3.32 2.82 9.39
CA PRO A 138 2.98 2.00 8.24
C PRO A 138 1.51 2.16 7.89
N LEU A 139 1.21 2.51 6.64
CA LEU A 139 -0.15 2.59 6.11
C LEU A 139 -0.52 1.25 5.48
N LEU A 140 -1.63 0.65 5.90
CA LEU A 140 -2.01 -0.72 5.54
C LEU A 140 -2.89 -0.77 4.29
N PHE A 141 -2.35 -0.30 3.18
CA PHE A 141 -2.99 -0.33 1.86
C PHE A 141 -2.20 -1.21 0.88
N ASN A 142 -2.91 -1.85 -0.02
CA ASN A 142 -2.40 -2.51 -1.24
C ASN A 142 -1.07 -3.27 -1.08
N GLY A 143 -1.10 -4.36 -0.32
CA GLY A 143 0.04 -5.26 -0.15
C GLY A 143 1.05 -4.84 0.91
N ASN A 144 0.77 -3.79 1.68
CA ASN A 144 1.62 -3.34 2.77
C ASN A 144 1.29 -4.05 4.10
N HIS A 145 2.24 -4.02 5.02
CA HIS A 145 2.17 -4.58 6.37
C HIS A 145 2.91 -3.66 7.37
N GLU A 146 2.84 -3.97 8.66
CA GLU A 146 3.49 -3.19 9.71
C GLU A 146 5.01 -3.39 9.71
N THR A 147 5.69 -2.72 8.80
CA THR A 147 7.15 -2.66 8.81
C THR A 147 7.60 -1.21 8.84
N GLY A 148 8.32 -0.85 9.88
CA GLY A 148 8.97 0.45 9.96
C GLY A 148 10.18 0.53 9.03
N HIS A 149 10.51 1.73 8.58
CA HIS A 149 11.62 2.01 7.66
C HIS A 149 12.68 2.94 8.25
N SER A 150 12.76 3.03 9.58
CA SER A 150 13.70 3.93 10.28
C SER A 150 15.17 3.62 9.97
N ASP A 151 15.53 2.35 9.75
CA ASP A 151 16.88 1.96 9.35
C ASP A 151 17.21 2.45 7.94
N PHE A 152 16.22 2.41 7.05
CA PHE A 152 16.37 2.94 5.71
C PHE A 152 16.43 4.47 5.70
N ASP A 153 15.66 5.16 6.55
CA ASP A 153 15.77 6.60 6.74
C ASP A 153 17.21 6.99 7.16
N ARG A 154 17.80 6.29 8.15
CA ARG A 154 19.19 6.52 8.57
C ARG A 154 20.22 6.27 7.45
N TYR A 155 19.97 5.25 6.64
CA TYR A 155 20.80 4.98 5.47
C TYR A 155 20.73 6.13 4.45
N LEU A 156 19.53 6.61 4.13
CA LEU A 156 19.31 7.73 3.22
C LEU A 156 20.00 9.01 3.73
N GLU A 157 19.86 9.33 5.01
CA GLU A 157 20.52 10.49 5.64
C GLU A 157 22.04 10.40 5.55
N LYS A 158 22.63 9.21 5.81
CA LYS A 158 24.06 8.97 5.72
C LYS A 158 24.63 9.28 4.33
N TYR A 159 23.87 8.98 3.28
CA TYR A 159 24.28 9.24 1.90
C TYR A 159 23.78 10.58 1.35
N GLY A 160 23.17 11.43 2.19
CA GLY A 160 22.76 12.79 1.86
C GLY A 160 21.44 12.88 1.07
N TYR A 161 20.64 11.82 1.02
CA TYR A 161 19.33 11.85 0.37
C TYR A 161 18.33 12.61 1.24
N LYS A 162 17.71 13.63 0.66
CA LYS A 162 16.65 14.43 1.30
C LYS A 162 15.46 14.51 0.35
N PHE A 163 14.32 14.01 0.80
CA PHE A 163 13.07 14.04 0.04
C PHE A 163 12.05 14.94 0.71
N ASN A 164 11.28 15.67 -0.08
CA ASN A 164 10.24 16.55 0.44
C ASN A 164 9.05 16.55 -0.51
N ASN A 165 7.88 16.20 0.01
CA ASN A 165 6.63 16.20 -0.73
C ASN A 165 5.63 17.13 -0.05
N LYS A 166 5.03 18.03 -0.83
CA LYS A 166 3.98 18.99 -0.39
C LYS A 166 2.60 18.64 -0.95
N LEU A 167 2.50 17.54 -1.73
CA LEU A 167 1.24 17.14 -2.34
C LEU A 167 0.33 16.47 -1.31
N ASN A 168 -0.96 16.65 -1.47
CA ASN A 168 -1.99 15.97 -0.69
C ASN A 168 -2.56 14.73 -1.40
N PHE A 169 -2.10 14.47 -2.64
CA PHE A 169 -2.54 13.33 -3.44
C PHE A 169 -1.41 12.82 -4.34
N MET A 170 -1.16 11.50 -4.29
CA MET A 170 -0.17 10.82 -5.13
C MET A 170 -0.49 9.32 -5.21
N GLY A 171 -0.25 8.68 -6.35
CA GLY A 171 -0.41 7.23 -6.55
C GLY A 171 -1.82 6.71 -6.27
N GLY A 172 -2.84 7.58 -6.32
CA GLY A 172 -4.21 7.22 -5.98
C GLY A 172 -4.57 7.34 -4.49
N TYR A 173 -3.70 7.91 -3.67
CA TYR A 173 -3.96 8.12 -2.24
C TYR A 173 -4.06 9.59 -1.91
N ALA A 174 -5.05 9.97 -1.10
CA ALA A 174 -5.10 11.26 -0.43
C ALA A 174 -4.47 11.12 0.95
N ILE A 175 -3.56 12.03 1.31
CA ILE A 175 -2.95 12.13 2.64
C ILE A 175 -3.04 13.58 3.11
N LEU A 176 -3.88 13.82 4.10
CA LEU A 176 -4.00 15.10 4.79
C LEU A 176 -3.45 14.95 6.20
N LYS A 177 -2.61 15.88 6.62
CA LYS A 177 -1.91 15.80 7.91
C LYS A 177 -1.62 17.16 8.50
N ASN A 178 -1.53 17.18 9.82
CA ASN A 178 -0.96 18.27 10.61
C ASN A 178 -0.05 17.69 11.70
N LYS A 179 0.32 18.49 12.70
CA LYS A 179 1.21 18.05 13.79
C LYS A 179 0.70 16.82 14.56
N ASN A 180 -0.62 16.69 14.70
CA ASN A 180 -1.23 15.69 15.58
C ASN A 180 -2.03 14.63 14.81
N PHE A 181 -2.49 14.92 13.59
CA PHE A 181 -3.42 14.09 12.87
C PHE A 181 -2.92 13.72 11.49
N ALA A 182 -3.29 12.53 11.04
CA ALA A 182 -3.21 12.15 9.64
C ALA A 182 -4.49 11.42 9.22
N LEU A 183 -5.04 11.81 8.07
CA LEU A 183 -6.16 11.16 7.40
C LEU A 183 -5.69 10.68 6.04
N VAL A 184 -5.77 9.39 5.80
CA VAL A 184 -5.35 8.75 4.55
C VAL A 184 -6.53 8.02 3.94
N MET A 185 -6.79 8.23 2.64
CA MET A 185 -7.89 7.58 1.93
C MET A 185 -7.46 7.06 0.56
N ASP A 186 -7.88 5.84 0.21
CA ASP A 186 -7.68 5.27 -1.11
C ASP A 186 -8.69 5.85 -2.11
N LEU A 187 -8.21 6.71 -3.01
CA LEU A 187 -8.93 7.36 -4.10
C LEU A 187 -8.42 6.95 -5.48
N GLY A 188 -7.83 5.77 -5.59
CA GLY A 188 -7.28 5.27 -6.84
C GLY A 188 -8.13 4.15 -7.44
N SER A 189 -8.23 4.15 -8.76
CA SER A 189 -8.81 3.03 -9.50
C SER A 189 -7.97 1.76 -9.32
N SER A 190 -8.59 0.59 -9.47
CA SER A 190 -7.87 -0.68 -9.46
C SER A 190 -6.76 -0.68 -10.52
N PRO A 191 -5.57 -1.23 -10.22
CA PRO A 191 -4.50 -1.33 -11.20
C PRO A 191 -4.85 -2.30 -12.33
N GLU A 192 -4.14 -2.19 -13.45
CA GLU A 192 -4.25 -3.18 -14.53
C GLU A 192 -3.88 -4.59 -14.04
N LYS A 193 -4.47 -5.61 -14.67
CA LYS A 193 -4.28 -7.03 -14.32
C LYS A 193 -2.82 -7.41 -14.11
N LYS A 194 -1.91 -6.94 -14.97
CA LYS A 194 -0.47 -7.26 -14.91
C LYS A 194 0.24 -6.71 -13.66
N PHE A 195 -0.29 -5.66 -13.03
CA PHE A 195 0.26 -5.04 -11.83
C PHE A 195 -0.48 -5.42 -10.53
N SER A 196 -1.51 -6.27 -10.60
CA SER A 196 -2.48 -6.46 -9.53
C SER A 196 -2.23 -7.67 -8.62
N ALA A 197 -1.09 -8.32 -8.71
CA ALA A 197 -0.79 -9.53 -7.93
C ALA A 197 -0.93 -9.34 -6.41
N ASN A 198 -0.62 -8.16 -5.89
CA ASN A 198 -0.72 -7.80 -4.46
C ASN A 198 -1.83 -6.79 -4.17
N TYR A 199 -2.69 -6.50 -5.15
CA TYR A 199 -3.77 -5.53 -4.98
C TYR A 199 -4.84 -6.05 -4.03
N GLN A 200 -5.39 -5.14 -3.23
CA GLN A 200 -6.48 -5.37 -2.29
C GLN A 200 -7.70 -4.52 -2.68
N SER A 201 -8.90 -5.06 -2.49
CA SER A 201 -10.16 -4.42 -2.89
C SER A 201 -10.63 -3.35 -1.88
N GLY A 202 -9.75 -2.43 -1.54
CA GLY A 202 -9.94 -1.38 -0.53
C GLY A 202 -10.41 -0.03 -1.08
N SER A 203 -11.17 0.03 -2.18
CA SER A 203 -11.65 1.31 -2.74
C SER A 203 -12.37 2.16 -1.69
N LEU A 204 -11.98 3.42 -1.55
CA LEU A 204 -12.44 4.40 -0.55
C LEU A 204 -12.22 3.97 0.91
N SER A 205 -11.38 2.98 1.17
CA SER A 205 -10.94 2.69 2.54
C SER A 205 -10.06 3.83 3.07
N PHE A 206 -10.04 3.99 4.37
CA PHE A 206 -9.28 5.05 4.99
C PHE A 206 -8.57 4.58 6.26
N GLU A 207 -7.54 5.32 6.66
CA GLU A 207 -6.90 5.24 7.97
C GLU A 207 -6.90 6.62 8.62
N PHE A 208 -7.14 6.67 9.92
CA PHE A 208 -7.16 7.90 10.70
C PHE A 208 -6.26 7.76 11.92
N LEU A 209 -5.31 8.68 12.07
CA LEU A 209 -4.29 8.65 13.10
C LEU A 209 -4.33 9.91 13.97
N TYR A 210 -4.08 9.72 15.25
CA TYR A 210 -3.85 10.79 16.24
C TYR A 210 -2.56 10.55 16.98
N LYS A 211 -1.64 11.53 16.99
CA LYS A 211 -0.32 11.44 17.65
C LYS A 211 0.40 10.11 17.35
N ASN A 212 0.44 9.74 16.08
CA ASN A 212 1.04 8.50 15.58
C ASN A 212 0.36 7.19 16.04
N GLN A 213 -0.80 7.26 16.68
CA GLN A 213 -1.62 6.09 16.99
C GLN A 213 -2.79 5.99 16.00
N LYS A 214 -3.03 4.81 15.45
CA LYS A 214 -4.17 4.58 14.55
C LYS A 214 -5.46 4.45 15.35
N ILE A 215 -6.44 5.30 15.06
CA ILE A 215 -7.81 5.21 15.56
C ILE A 215 -8.60 4.25 14.67
N ILE A 216 -8.46 4.41 13.34
CA ILE A 216 -9.01 3.51 12.31
C ILE A 216 -7.85 3.07 11.42
N CYS A 217 -7.82 1.78 11.08
CA CYS A 217 -6.84 1.20 10.17
C CYS A 217 -7.50 0.29 9.12
N ASN A 218 -6.71 -0.33 8.27
CA ASN A 218 -7.06 -1.52 7.49
C ASN A 218 -6.41 -2.75 8.12
N SER A 219 -6.81 -3.96 7.71
CA SER A 219 -6.32 -5.19 8.34
C SER A 219 -4.94 -5.66 7.87
N GLY A 220 -4.30 -4.95 6.91
CA GLY A 220 -3.00 -5.35 6.38
C GLY A 220 -3.08 -6.44 5.31
N TYR A 221 -1.94 -7.09 5.01
CA TYR A 221 -1.81 -7.99 3.86
C TYR A 221 -1.05 -9.28 4.20
N PHE A 222 -1.69 -10.42 3.99
CA PHE A 222 -1.05 -11.74 4.10
C PHE A 222 -0.29 -12.08 2.82
N GLN A 223 1.03 -12.19 2.85
CA GLN A 223 1.88 -12.20 1.65
C GLN A 223 1.93 -13.52 0.88
N LYS A 224 1.72 -14.69 1.55
CA LYS A 224 1.79 -16.00 0.89
C LYS A 224 0.64 -16.19 -0.09
N GLN A 225 0.89 -15.95 -1.37
CA GLN A 225 -0.13 -15.76 -2.42
C GLN A 225 -1.07 -16.96 -2.63
N ASN A 226 -0.58 -18.21 -2.49
CA ASN A 226 -1.40 -19.41 -2.65
C ASN A 226 -2.20 -19.80 -1.41
N HIS A 227 -2.10 -19.03 -0.33
CA HIS A 227 -2.79 -19.32 0.93
C HIS A 227 -4.19 -18.72 0.96
N GLN A 228 -5.15 -19.37 1.66
CA GLN A 228 -6.51 -18.87 1.81
C GLN A 228 -6.55 -17.49 2.47
N LEU A 229 -5.71 -17.24 3.48
CA LEU A 229 -5.62 -15.94 4.17
C LEU A 229 -5.18 -14.80 3.25
N ASN A 230 -4.40 -15.09 2.19
CA ASN A 230 -4.08 -14.07 1.19
C ASN A 230 -5.35 -13.57 0.46
N GLN A 231 -6.28 -14.47 0.14
CA GLN A 231 -7.54 -14.09 -0.51
C GLN A 231 -8.44 -13.29 0.44
N ILE A 232 -8.51 -13.73 1.72
CA ILE A 232 -9.23 -13.01 2.75
C ILE A 232 -8.67 -11.59 2.90
N SER A 233 -7.34 -11.45 3.06
CA SER A 233 -6.69 -10.14 3.20
C SER A 233 -6.88 -9.21 1.99
N LYS A 234 -7.22 -9.76 0.81
CA LYS A 234 -7.51 -8.97 -0.41
C LYS A 234 -8.96 -8.51 -0.51
N SER A 235 -9.87 -9.02 0.30
CA SER A 235 -11.29 -8.68 0.22
C SER A 235 -11.60 -7.28 0.75
N SER A 236 -12.68 -6.66 0.28
CA SER A 236 -13.17 -5.39 0.84
C SER A 236 -13.54 -5.50 2.31
N ALA A 237 -13.92 -6.70 2.78
CA ALA A 237 -14.25 -6.95 4.17
C ALA A 237 -13.07 -6.76 5.15
N ASN A 238 -11.83 -6.76 4.66
CA ASN A 238 -10.62 -6.48 5.46
C ASN A 238 -10.15 -5.03 5.36
N HIS A 239 -11.02 -4.12 4.91
CA HIS A 239 -10.75 -2.70 4.78
C HIS A 239 -11.86 -1.87 5.41
N SER A 240 -11.51 -0.68 5.90
CA SER A 240 -12.46 0.28 6.46
C SER A 240 -13.26 0.96 5.35
N THR A 241 -14.16 0.19 4.70
CA THR A 241 -14.96 0.58 3.53
C THR A 241 -16.30 -0.17 3.45
N LEU A 242 -17.07 0.11 2.39
CA LEU A 242 -18.33 -0.56 2.08
C LEU A 242 -18.11 -1.97 1.51
N VAL A 243 -18.94 -2.89 1.94
CA VAL A 243 -19.14 -4.25 1.41
C VAL A 243 -20.61 -4.44 1.04
N VAL A 244 -20.92 -5.02 -0.12
CA VAL A 244 -22.28 -5.34 -0.55
C VAL A 244 -22.41 -6.84 -0.78
N ASP A 245 -23.39 -7.51 -0.16
CA ASP A 245 -23.63 -8.95 -0.25
C ASP A 245 -22.38 -9.82 -0.07
N ASN A 246 -21.52 -9.47 0.90
CA ASN A 246 -20.23 -10.14 1.13
C ASN A 246 -19.32 -10.18 -0.10
N ARG A 247 -19.50 -9.25 -1.05
CA ARG A 247 -18.67 -9.13 -2.25
C ARG A 247 -17.75 -7.92 -2.17
N SER A 248 -16.58 -8.11 -2.72
CA SER A 248 -15.59 -7.04 -2.84
C SER A 248 -15.92 -6.10 -4.00
N SER A 249 -15.54 -4.82 -3.86
CA SER A 249 -15.66 -3.80 -4.91
C SER A 249 -14.89 -4.15 -6.20
N THR A 250 -13.90 -5.04 -6.11
CA THR A 250 -13.10 -5.53 -7.23
C THR A 250 -13.20 -7.04 -7.33
N LYS A 251 -13.49 -7.55 -8.53
CA LYS A 251 -13.48 -8.99 -8.78
C LYS A 251 -12.05 -9.47 -9.06
N LEU A 252 -11.54 -10.31 -8.19
CA LEU A 252 -10.25 -10.99 -8.34
C LEU A 252 -10.47 -12.41 -8.86
N LYS A 253 -9.54 -12.89 -9.71
CA LYS A 253 -9.52 -14.26 -10.23
C LYS A 253 -8.12 -14.86 -10.09
N LYS A 254 -8.07 -16.09 -9.62
CA LYS A 254 -6.81 -16.87 -9.57
C LYS A 254 -6.37 -17.25 -10.99
N ASN A 255 -5.06 -17.09 -11.24
CA ASN A 255 -4.41 -17.66 -12.41
C ASN A 255 -3.99 -19.14 -12.14
N LEU A 256 -3.37 -19.78 -13.12
CA LEU A 256 -2.86 -21.17 -13.00
C LEU A 256 -1.83 -21.35 -11.87
N SER A 257 -1.07 -20.30 -11.56
CA SER A 257 -0.09 -20.30 -10.45
C SER A 257 -0.76 -20.01 -9.08
N GLY A 258 -2.08 -19.94 -9.00
CA GLY A 258 -2.83 -19.67 -7.77
C GLY A 258 -2.80 -18.21 -7.31
N ILE A 259 -2.22 -17.29 -8.09
CA ILE A 259 -2.14 -15.87 -7.77
C ILE A 259 -3.44 -15.18 -8.20
N SER A 260 -4.11 -14.51 -7.26
CA SER A 260 -5.31 -13.71 -7.55
C SER A 260 -4.92 -12.36 -8.13
N LYS A 261 -5.39 -12.09 -9.36
CA LYS A 261 -5.20 -10.82 -10.09
C LYS A 261 -6.58 -10.20 -10.41
N VAL A 262 -6.61 -8.91 -10.69
CA VAL A 262 -7.83 -8.19 -11.10
C VAL A 262 -8.39 -8.79 -12.38
N GLU A 263 -9.65 -9.27 -12.32
CA GLU A 263 -10.45 -9.64 -13.48
C GLU A 263 -11.35 -8.47 -13.91
N ARG A 264 -11.99 -7.81 -12.93
CA ARG A 264 -12.77 -6.59 -13.12
C ARG A 264 -12.45 -5.63 -11.97
N GLY A 265 -11.84 -4.53 -12.30
CA GLY A 265 -11.48 -3.48 -11.33
C GLY A 265 -12.64 -2.53 -11.05
N SER A 266 -12.51 -1.76 -9.98
CA SER A 266 -13.30 -0.58 -9.69
C SER A 266 -12.61 0.65 -10.28
N LYS A 267 -13.41 1.59 -10.80
CA LYS A 267 -12.94 2.89 -11.29
C LYS A 267 -13.41 3.99 -10.35
N ILE A 268 -12.54 4.92 -10.04
CA ILE A 268 -12.90 6.14 -9.33
C ILE A 268 -13.61 7.07 -10.31
N LEU A 269 -14.83 7.48 -9.95
CA LEU A 269 -15.69 8.35 -10.77
C LEU A 269 -15.63 9.81 -10.31
N LYS A 270 -15.43 10.05 -9.02
CA LYS A 270 -15.33 11.37 -8.40
C LYS A 270 -14.16 11.39 -7.43
N LYS A 271 -13.44 12.51 -7.42
CA LYS A 271 -12.37 12.77 -6.48
C LYS A 271 -12.32 14.28 -6.19
N LYS A 272 -12.50 14.65 -4.93
CA LYS A 272 -12.31 16.01 -4.43
C LYS A 272 -11.53 15.98 -3.14
N ILE A 273 -10.54 16.83 -3.01
CA ILE A 273 -9.71 16.98 -1.82
C ILE A 273 -9.64 18.47 -1.54
N PHE A 274 -10.02 18.86 -0.34
CA PHE A 274 -9.98 20.22 0.13
C PHE A 274 -9.30 20.27 1.50
N THR A 275 -8.46 21.25 1.74
CA THR A 275 -7.75 21.41 2.99
C THR A 275 -7.57 22.88 3.34
N GLU A 276 -7.95 23.21 4.55
CA GLU A 276 -7.64 24.46 5.24
C GLU A 276 -6.96 24.15 6.57
N LYS A 277 -6.55 25.19 7.29
CA LYS A 277 -5.79 25.03 8.53
C LYS A 277 -6.44 24.06 9.54
N ASN A 278 -7.76 24.18 9.73
CA ASN A 278 -8.50 23.43 10.75
C ASN A 278 -9.65 22.57 10.17
N TYR A 279 -9.77 22.51 8.84
CA TYR A 279 -10.82 21.77 8.15
C TYR A 279 -10.27 21.03 6.95
N TRP A 280 -10.52 19.72 6.89
CA TRP A 280 -10.22 18.87 5.74
C TRP A 280 -11.48 18.22 5.20
N ASN A 281 -11.57 18.08 3.89
CA ASN A 281 -12.62 17.31 3.25
C ASN A 281 -12.02 16.43 2.15
N ILE A 282 -12.34 15.14 2.18
CA ILE A 282 -12.02 14.18 1.14
C ILE A 282 -13.32 13.54 0.67
N ASN A 283 -13.61 13.64 -0.62
CA ASN A 283 -14.80 13.02 -1.21
C ASN A 283 -14.39 12.20 -2.44
N GLY A 284 -14.86 10.97 -2.52
CA GLY A 284 -14.63 10.06 -3.63
C GLY A 284 -15.81 9.16 -3.93
N SER A 285 -15.91 8.68 -5.17
CA SER A 285 -16.87 7.64 -5.53
C SER A 285 -16.30 6.62 -6.50
N HIS A 286 -16.81 5.38 -6.48
CA HIS A 286 -16.38 4.31 -7.37
C HIS A 286 -17.55 3.46 -7.87
N ASP A 287 -17.33 2.77 -9.01
CA ASP A 287 -18.30 1.94 -9.71
C ASP A 287 -18.22 0.45 -9.37
N GLY A 288 -17.49 0.05 -8.36
CA GLY A 288 -17.19 -1.35 -8.04
C GLY A 288 -18.43 -2.24 -7.88
N TYR A 289 -19.53 -1.68 -7.41
CA TYR A 289 -20.81 -2.37 -7.22
C TYR A 289 -21.86 -2.09 -8.32
N LEU A 290 -21.53 -1.22 -9.30
CA LEU A 290 -22.50 -0.78 -10.31
C LEU A 290 -23.01 -1.93 -11.19
N LYS A 291 -22.10 -2.78 -11.68
CA LYS A 291 -22.46 -3.85 -12.63
C LYS A 291 -23.34 -4.92 -12.02
N GLU A 292 -23.10 -5.30 -10.76
CA GLU A 292 -23.79 -6.42 -10.10
C GLU A 292 -25.04 -5.99 -9.35
N TYR A 293 -25.01 -4.80 -8.74
CA TYR A 293 -26.04 -4.32 -7.80
C TYR A 293 -26.71 -3.02 -8.23
N GLY A 294 -26.22 -2.37 -9.29
CA GLY A 294 -26.75 -1.07 -9.73
C GLY A 294 -26.46 0.06 -8.73
N ILE A 295 -25.35 0.00 -8.01
CA ILE A 295 -24.99 0.94 -6.94
C ILE A 295 -23.63 1.54 -7.22
N ILE A 296 -23.52 2.86 -7.07
CA ILE A 296 -22.26 3.59 -6.92
C ILE A 296 -22.08 3.91 -5.45
N HIS A 297 -20.90 3.62 -4.91
CA HIS A 297 -20.50 4.04 -3.57
C HIS A 297 -19.79 5.39 -3.65
N GLU A 298 -20.28 6.37 -2.90
CA GLU A 298 -19.61 7.65 -2.64
C GLU A 298 -19.34 7.77 -1.15
N ARG A 299 -18.12 8.13 -0.78
CA ARG A 299 -17.72 8.42 0.60
C ARG A 299 -17.18 9.84 0.69
N GLU A 300 -17.66 10.56 1.68
CA GLU A 300 -17.15 11.85 2.09
C GLU A 300 -16.69 11.79 3.53
N ILE A 301 -15.50 12.34 3.79
CA ILE A 301 -14.93 12.43 5.13
C ILE A 301 -14.52 13.89 5.36
N GLU A 302 -15.11 14.50 6.40
CA GLU A 302 -14.76 15.82 6.91
C GLU A 302 -14.01 15.69 8.23
N PHE A 303 -12.97 16.47 8.42
CA PHE A 303 -12.22 16.51 9.67
C PHE A 303 -12.13 17.96 10.19
N LEU A 304 -12.58 18.15 11.43
CA LEU A 304 -12.56 19.39 12.19
C LEU A 304 -11.48 19.28 13.27
N SER A 305 -10.28 19.81 13.02
CA SER A 305 -9.13 19.58 13.89
C SER A 305 -9.28 20.19 15.27
N ASP A 306 -9.91 21.38 15.38
CA ASP A 306 -10.14 22.07 16.65
C ASP A 306 -11.18 21.35 17.53
N ALA A 307 -12.15 20.68 16.90
CA ALA A 307 -13.16 19.89 17.59
C ALA A 307 -12.71 18.44 17.83
N PHE A 308 -11.54 18.04 17.32
CA PHE A 308 -11.07 16.65 17.33
C PHE A 308 -12.13 15.68 16.79
N LYS A 309 -12.79 16.07 15.70
CA LYS A 309 -13.96 15.37 15.18
C LYS A 309 -13.80 15.03 13.70
N LEU A 310 -14.04 13.76 13.37
CA LEU A 310 -14.15 13.23 12.03
C LEU A 310 -15.61 12.91 11.74
N ILE A 311 -16.16 13.42 10.66
CA ILE A 311 -17.54 13.17 10.21
C ILE A 311 -17.45 12.42 8.89
N GLY A 312 -18.07 11.26 8.82
CA GLY A 312 -18.12 10.47 7.60
C GLY A 312 -19.54 10.30 7.08
N GLN A 313 -19.64 10.26 5.76
CA GLN A 313 -20.87 9.98 5.05
C GLN A 313 -20.61 8.98 3.96
N ASP A 314 -21.28 7.82 4.00
CA ASP A 314 -21.33 6.88 2.90
C ASP A 314 -22.67 7.03 2.18
N LYS A 315 -22.62 7.29 0.88
CA LYS A 315 -23.79 7.39 0.02
C LYS A 315 -23.84 6.22 -0.95
N LEU A 316 -24.92 5.48 -0.93
CA LEU A 316 -25.24 4.42 -1.86
C LEU A 316 -26.15 5.02 -2.95
N ILE A 317 -25.56 5.34 -4.10
CA ILE A 317 -26.26 6.00 -5.21
C ILE A 317 -26.85 4.94 -6.11
N LYS A 318 -28.18 4.86 -6.13
CA LYS A 318 -28.94 3.95 -6.98
C LYS A 318 -28.79 4.32 -8.45
N LYS A 319 -28.59 3.30 -9.30
CA LYS A 319 -28.55 3.39 -10.76
C LYS A 319 -29.54 2.40 -11.39
N ARG A 320 -29.56 2.36 -12.73
CA ARG A 320 -30.34 1.34 -13.47
C ARG A 320 -29.88 -0.06 -13.08
N ASN A 321 -30.77 -1.04 -13.17
CA ASN A 321 -30.52 -2.45 -12.78
C ASN A 321 -30.21 -2.63 -11.28
N PHE A 322 -30.77 -1.77 -10.44
CA PHE A 322 -30.68 -1.90 -8.99
C PHE A 322 -31.18 -3.27 -8.50
N LYS A 323 -30.44 -3.84 -7.54
CA LYS A 323 -30.83 -5.04 -6.80
C LYS A 323 -30.76 -4.74 -5.32
N SER A 324 -31.85 -5.01 -4.58
CA SER A 324 -31.83 -4.95 -3.12
C SER A 324 -30.84 -5.98 -2.59
N SER A 325 -29.95 -5.54 -1.72
CA SER A 325 -28.81 -6.33 -1.25
C SER A 325 -28.42 -5.89 0.16
N ASN A 326 -27.86 -6.79 0.94
CA ASN A 326 -27.30 -6.41 2.24
C ASN A 326 -26.02 -5.56 2.02
N PHE A 327 -25.78 -4.61 2.92
CA PHE A 327 -24.54 -3.88 2.94
C PHE A 327 -23.96 -3.80 4.35
N GLU A 328 -22.64 -3.64 4.41
CA GLU A 328 -21.90 -3.39 5.64
C GLU A 328 -20.87 -2.27 5.38
N ILE A 329 -20.81 -1.29 6.25
CA ILE A 329 -19.75 -0.28 6.29
C ILE A 329 -18.86 -0.65 7.46
N ARG A 330 -17.63 -1.06 7.15
CA ARG A 330 -16.69 -1.65 8.12
C ARG A 330 -15.64 -0.66 8.56
N PHE A 331 -15.18 -0.82 9.81
CA PHE A 331 -14.11 -0.04 10.44
C PHE A 331 -13.24 -0.98 11.25
N HIS A 332 -11.95 -0.99 10.94
CA HIS A 332 -10.97 -1.89 11.52
C HIS A 332 -10.10 -1.18 12.55
N PHE A 333 -9.68 -1.93 13.57
CA PHE A 333 -8.81 -1.46 14.64
C PHE A 333 -7.57 -2.35 14.75
N LEU A 334 -6.52 -1.82 15.39
CA LEU A 334 -5.35 -2.63 15.75
C LEU A 334 -5.72 -3.65 16.84
N PRO A 335 -5.02 -4.79 16.94
CA PRO A 335 -5.34 -5.86 17.89
C PRO A 335 -5.35 -5.45 19.36
N ASN A 336 -4.55 -4.45 19.75
CA ASN A 336 -4.44 -3.96 21.13
C ASN A 336 -5.44 -2.88 21.49
N ILE A 337 -6.33 -2.48 20.57
CA ILE A 337 -7.33 -1.46 20.85
C ILE A 337 -8.56 -2.11 21.47
N LYS A 338 -8.94 -1.62 22.64
CA LYS A 338 -10.16 -2.04 23.32
C LYS A 338 -11.33 -1.19 22.83
N ILE A 339 -12.40 -1.85 22.42
CA ILE A 339 -13.66 -1.21 22.04
C ILE A 339 -14.80 -1.70 22.94
N THR A 340 -15.68 -0.80 23.33
CA THR A 340 -16.82 -1.10 24.21
C THR A 340 -18.09 -0.48 23.64
N LYS A 341 -19.12 -1.30 23.45
CA LYS A 341 -20.42 -0.85 22.96
C LYS A 341 -21.23 -0.22 24.09
N THR A 342 -21.84 0.92 23.83
CA THR A 342 -22.73 1.58 24.79
C THR A 342 -24.12 0.91 24.82
N GLN A 343 -24.88 1.16 25.87
CA GLN A 343 -26.22 0.56 26.04
C GLN A 343 -27.21 0.97 24.94
N ASP A 344 -27.07 2.17 24.38
CA ASP A 344 -27.91 2.67 23.28
C ASP A 344 -27.65 2.02 21.93
N THR A 345 -26.65 1.12 21.85
CA THR A 345 -26.23 0.38 20.65
C THR A 345 -25.76 1.23 19.46
N ARG A 346 -25.70 2.56 19.62
CA ARG A 346 -25.36 3.54 18.57
C ARG A 346 -23.98 4.15 18.74
N SER A 347 -23.32 3.88 19.86
CA SER A 347 -21.97 4.36 20.14
C SER A 347 -21.02 3.22 20.49
N ILE A 348 -19.77 3.41 20.12
CA ILE A 348 -18.63 2.57 20.52
C ILE A 348 -17.58 3.49 21.16
N LEU A 349 -17.15 3.14 22.36
CA LEU A 349 -15.99 3.74 23.00
C LEU A 349 -14.72 3.03 22.52
N ILE A 350 -13.72 3.78 22.12
CA ILE A 350 -12.44 3.32 21.61
C ILE A 350 -11.36 3.81 22.56
N GLU A 351 -10.66 2.90 23.23
CA GLU A 351 -9.60 3.21 24.19
C GLU A 351 -8.25 3.07 23.48
N LEU A 352 -7.53 4.20 23.32
CA LEU A 352 -6.13 4.26 22.94
C LEU A 352 -5.28 4.47 24.19
N GLU A 353 -3.97 4.22 24.10
CA GLU A 353 -3.02 4.34 25.21
C GLU A 353 -3.13 5.67 25.98
N ASN A 354 -3.31 6.79 25.25
CA ASN A 354 -3.31 8.14 25.82
C ASN A 354 -4.53 8.97 25.40
N SER A 355 -5.61 8.36 24.96
CA SER A 355 -6.83 9.07 24.57
C SER A 355 -8.04 8.15 24.43
N GLY A 356 -9.21 8.69 24.73
CA GLY A 356 -10.51 8.03 24.51
C GLY A 356 -11.25 8.67 23.33
N TRP A 357 -11.88 7.84 22.52
CA TRP A 357 -12.63 8.25 21.35
C TRP A 357 -14.02 7.62 21.35
N ARG A 358 -14.99 8.29 20.75
CA ARG A 358 -16.33 7.77 20.53
C ARG A 358 -16.60 7.68 19.04
N PHE A 359 -16.98 6.50 18.57
CA PHE A 359 -17.62 6.30 17.27
C PHE A 359 -19.14 6.33 17.48
N PHE A 360 -19.88 7.04 16.63
CA PHE A 360 -21.33 7.19 16.73
C PHE A 360 -22.00 7.09 15.36
N CYS A 361 -23.17 6.40 15.31
CA CYS A 361 -24.05 6.35 14.14
C CYS A 361 -25.52 6.52 14.58
N LYS A 362 -26.15 7.63 14.17
CA LYS A 362 -27.49 7.99 14.66
C LYS A 362 -28.58 7.01 14.25
N ASN A 363 -28.58 6.57 13.00
CA ASN A 363 -29.73 5.91 12.37
C ASN A 363 -29.56 4.40 12.18
N HIS A 364 -28.42 3.83 12.54
CA HIS A 364 -28.12 2.42 12.37
C HIS A 364 -27.47 1.85 13.63
N ASN A 365 -27.71 0.57 13.88
CA ASN A 365 -27.01 -0.15 14.94
C ASN A 365 -25.57 -0.44 14.51
N ILE A 366 -24.66 -0.35 15.47
CA ILE A 366 -23.26 -0.73 15.29
C ILE A 366 -23.08 -2.13 15.87
N HIS A 367 -22.41 -2.99 15.13
CA HIS A 367 -22.08 -4.35 15.52
C HIS A 367 -20.58 -4.46 15.76
N ILE A 368 -20.19 -5.27 16.75
CA ILE A 368 -18.79 -5.64 16.99
C ILE A 368 -18.62 -7.07 16.49
N GLU A 369 -17.49 -7.33 15.82
CA GLU A 369 -17.08 -8.66 15.39
C GLU A 369 -15.61 -8.91 15.71
N THR A 370 -15.22 -10.17 15.85
CA THR A 370 -13.82 -10.58 15.84
C THR A 370 -13.35 -10.75 14.39
N GLY A 371 -12.29 -10.04 14.04
CA GLY A 371 -11.69 -10.05 12.71
C GLY A 371 -10.28 -10.65 12.71
N LEU A 372 -9.65 -10.64 11.53
CA LEU A 372 -8.28 -11.05 11.33
C LEU A 372 -7.43 -9.83 10.94
N TYR A 373 -6.34 -9.63 11.65
CA TYR A 373 -5.36 -8.60 11.39
C TYR A 373 -4.08 -9.20 10.82
N PHE A 374 -3.63 -8.68 9.68
CA PHE A 374 -2.48 -9.15 8.91
C PHE A 374 -1.33 -8.14 8.90
N GLY A 375 -1.10 -7.46 10.01
CA GLY A 375 -0.03 -6.48 10.14
C GLY A 375 1.35 -7.09 10.01
N GLU A 376 1.54 -8.32 10.48
CA GLU A 376 2.82 -9.02 10.39
C GLU A 376 2.91 -9.91 9.15
N LYS A 377 4.14 -10.10 8.66
CA LYS A 377 4.40 -10.90 7.47
C LYS A 377 4.02 -12.36 7.68
N ASN A 378 3.08 -12.86 6.86
CA ASN A 378 2.63 -14.27 6.86
C ASN A 378 2.10 -14.80 8.20
N SER A 379 1.67 -13.92 9.09
CA SER A 379 0.94 -14.24 10.31
C SER A 379 -0.37 -13.48 10.39
N PHE A 380 -1.17 -13.76 11.38
CA PHE A 380 -2.36 -13.00 11.70
C PHE A 380 -2.56 -12.98 13.22
N THR A 381 -3.26 -11.94 13.66
CA THR A 381 -3.70 -11.79 15.05
C THR A 381 -5.20 -11.49 15.02
N GLU A 382 -5.95 -11.95 15.99
CA GLU A 382 -7.35 -11.54 16.13
C GLU A 382 -7.43 -10.10 16.59
N ASN A 383 -8.41 -9.36 16.05
CA ASN A 383 -8.72 -8.01 16.45
C ASN A 383 -10.24 -7.84 16.58
N GLN A 384 -10.67 -6.76 17.19
CA GLN A 384 -12.07 -6.37 17.19
C GLN A 384 -12.30 -5.34 16.07
N ASN A 385 -13.40 -5.49 15.35
CA ASN A 385 -13.84 -4.57 14.32
C ASN A 385 -15.28 -4.17 14.56
N ILE A 386 -15.71 -3.07 13.98
CA ILE A 386 -17.12 -2.68 13.97
C ILE A 386 -17.66 -2.56 12.56
N PHE A 387 -18.97 -2.76 12.42
CA PHE A 387 -19.65 -2.49 11.17
C PHE A 387 -21.06 -1.94 11.40
N ILE A 388 -21.52 -1.14 10.44
CA ILE A 388 -22.89 -0.67 10.29
C ILE A 388 -23.52 -1.51 9.19
N SER A 389 -24.64 -2.15 9.46
CA SER A 389 -25.35 -2.99 8.48
C SER A 389 -26.70 -2.42 8.07
N GLY A 390 -27.14 -2.78 6.89
CA GLY A 390 -28.46 -2.42 6.36
C GLY A 390 -28.77 -3.14 5.06
N ILE A 391 -29.93 -2.79 4.49
CA ILE A 391 -30.38 -3.28 3.17
C ILE A 391 -30.46 -2.09 2.23
N THR A 392 -29.91 -2.24 1.03
CA THR A 392 -29.95 -1.21 -0.01
C THR A 392 -31.39 -1.01 -0.49
N GLN A 393 -31.80 0.24 -0.66
CA GLN A 393 -33.15 0.63 -1.05
C GLN A 393 -33.21 1.07 -2.51
N ASN A 394 -34.39 1.10 -3.09
CA ASN A 394 -34.62 1.52 -4.48
C ASN A 394 -34.55 3.07 -4.63
N GLU A 395 -33.74 3.72 -3.81
CA GLU A 395 -33.44 5.14 -3.79
C GLU A 395 -32.01 5.39 -3.30
N ASP A 396 -31.54 6.62 -3.39
CA ASP A 396 -30.24 7.00 -2.81
C ASP A 396 -30.32 6.95 -1.28
N GLN A 397 -29.35 6.26 -0.67
CA GLN A 397 -29.24 6.16 0.80
C GLN A 397 -28.01 6.88 1.31
N ILE A 398 -28.12 7.54 2.43
CA ILE A 398 -27.02 8.24 3.10
C ILE A 398 -26.90 7.69 4.53
N ILE A 399 -25.72 7.16 4.81
CA ILE A 399 -25.35 6.65 6.15
C ILE A 399 -24.29 7.60 6.73
N LYS A 400 -24.64 8.29 7.81
CA LYS A 400 -23.75 9.23 8.50
C LYS A 400 -23.21 8.61 9.78
N TRP A 401 -21.92 8.78 10.00
CA TRP A 401 -21.22 8.36 11.20
C TRP A 401 -20.18 9.42 11.61
N GLU A 402 -19.77 9.39 12.85
CA GLU A 402 -18.78 10.33 13.37
C GLU A 402 -17.84 9.67 14.37
N ILE A 403 -16.63 10.20 14.45
CA ILE A 403 -15.62 9.82 15.44
C ILE A 403 -15.15 11.10 16.11
N GLU A 404 -15.24 11.16 17.43
CA GLU A 404 -14.81 12.33 18.21
C GLU A 404 -13.99 11.93 19.42
N LYS A 405 -13.04 12.77 19.79
CA LYS A 405 -12.23 12.59 21.00
C LYS A 405 -13.07 12.97 22.22
N ILE A 406 -13.06 12.12 23.27
CA ILE A 406 -13.79 12.31 24.50
C ILE A 406 -12.91 12.40 25.74
N ALA A 407 -11.66 11.95 25.68
CA ALA A 407 -10.68 12.01 26.76
C ALA A 407 -9.23 12.09 26.25
#